data_ea18659e591302da6a3a98dc9c63309b
#
_entry.id   ea18659e591302da6a3a98dc9c63309b
#
_cell.length_a   1.000
_cell.length_b   1.000
_cell.length_c   1.000
_cell.angle_alpha   90.00
_cell.angle_beta   90.00
_cell.angle_gamma   90.00
#
_symmetry.space_group_name_H-M   'P 1'
#
loop_
_entity.id
_entity.type
_entity.pdbx_description
1 polymer ?
#
loop_
_entity_poly.entity_id
_entity_poly.type
_entity_poly.pdbx_seq_one_letter_code
_entity_poly.pdbx_strand_id
1 'polypeptide(L)'
;HEGCLAPGEGTYGNELFAKEFYDHLDHTVINGTSPPLSHFYWHINSYCNWGEPWYGGFRDSMQEYRINNQAFCERNFIPKMLGWYLLQTATCLSDMEWMLARSAGFDSGFALATTLDALRKNPESGPILDALREWEKARRAGVFTPEQREALRNPKREFHLETIADGGWNLFPFHDSADFQHESLVRQPGEPTSATWDLRNPDARQPMQLKLRVVATSGSIRNPTLEIHRSATVTLPVEIQAGQSLLLEADAIVRLYDAKGNPLQSFPLKAALPEVHPGANPVTFDCEFVGDTPPKVTVTFKTRGAPTRVARR
;
A
#
# COMPACT_ATOMS: atom_id res chain seq x y z
N HIS A 1 -25.49 15.23 5.16
CA HIS A 1 -25.51 16.53 5.83
C HIS A 1 -24.87 16.40 7.21
N GLU A 2 -23.82 17.14 7.50
CA GLU A 2 -23.05 17.10 8.76
C GLU A 2 -23.51 18.22 9.67
N GLY A 3 -24.71 18.20 10.17
CA GLY A 3 -25.32 19.13 11.10
C GLY A 3 -24.59 20.44 11.39
N CYS A 4 -25.20 21.54 11.00
CA CYS A 4 -24.59 22.88 11.11
C CYS A 4 -25.29 23.76 12.13
N LEU A 5 -26.10 23.19 13.03
CA LEU A 5 -26.79 23.94 14.07
C LEU A 5 -25.90 24.13 15.31
N ALA A 6 -26.13 25.20 16.02
CA ALA A 6 -25.31 25.60 17.18
C ALA A 6 -25.32 24.53 18.30
N PRO A 7 -24.26 24.44 19.12
CA PRO A 7 -24.24 23.56 20.29
C PRO A 7 -25.44 23.77 21.24
N GLY A 8 -26.00 22.69 21.78
CA GLY A 8 -27.16 22.70 22.64
C GLY A 8 -28.48 22.64 21.86
N GLU A 9 -28.96 23.71 21.37
CA GLU A 9 -30.15 23.77 20.50
C GLU A 9 -29.93 23.02 19.18
N GLY A 10 -28.70 23.02 18.69
CA GLY A 10 -28.30 22.30 17.50
C GLY A 10 -28.45 20.79 17.62
N THR A 11 -28.23 20.20 18.77
CA THR A 11 -28.42 18.76 18.99
C THR A 11 -29.86 18.34 18.77
N TYR A 12 -30.79 19.05 19.41
CA TYR A 12 -32.23 18.78 19.24
C TYR A 12 -32.70 19.06 17.82
N GLY A 13 -32.25 20.17 17.24
CA GLY A 13 -32.59 20.50 15.84
C GLY A 13 -32.07 19.48 14.83
N ASN A 14 -30.89 18.95 15.04
CA ASN A 14 -30.34 17.87 14.18
C ASN A 14 -31.11 16.56 14.34
N GLU A 15 -31.52 16.22 15.56
CA GLU A 15 -32.34 15.04 15.84
C GLU A 15 -33.72 15.16 15.18
N LEU A 16 -34.37 16.29 15.34
CA LEU A 16 -35.64 16.57 14.69
C LEU A 16 -35.55 16.54 13.18
N PHE A 17 -34.49 17.17 12.63
CA PHE A 17 -34.24 17.14 11.18
C PHE A 17 -34.04 15.71 10.67
N ALA A 18 -33.23 14.90 11.34
CA ALA A 18 -32.99 13.51 10.95
C ALA A 18 -34.31 12.72 10.97
N LYS A 19 -35.10 12.86 12.04
CA LYS A 19 -36.40 12.21 12.16
C LYS A 19 -37.35 12.61 11.03
N GLU A 20 -37.58 13.89 10.83
CA GLU A 20 -38.48 14.40 9.80
C GLU A 20 -38.02 14.00 8.39
N PHE A 21 -36.71 14.01 8.14
CA PHE A 21 -36.15 13.57 6.87
C PHE A 21 -36.53 12.11 6.57
N TYR A 22 -36.32 11.20 7.53
CA TYR A 22 -36.61 9.77 7.33
C TYR A 22 -38.10 9.45 7.36
N ASP A 23 -38.90 10.16 8.14
CA ASP A 23 -40.36 9.99 8.20
C ASP A 23 -41.04 10.37 6.89
N HIS A 24 -40.42 11.25 6.09
CA HIS A 24 -40.95 11.68 4.78
C HIS A 24 -40.38 10.93 3.58
N LEU A 25 -39.52 9.91 3.80
CA LEU A 25 -39.06 9.05 2.71
C LEU A 25 -40.10 8.01 2.36
N ASP A 26 -40.47 7.93 1.10
CA ASP A 26 -41.42 6.95 0.54
C ASP A 26 -40.78 5.67 0.04
N HIS A 27 -39.43 5.57 0.13
CA HIS A 27 -38.66 4.42 -0.31
C HIS A 27 -37.38 4.23 0.54
N THR A 28 -36.81 3.02 0.48
CA THR A 28 -35.54 2.71 1.14
C THR A 28 -34.39 3.43 0.43
N VAL A 29 -33.59 4.16 1.21
CA VAL A 29 -32.36 4.80 0.71
C VAL A 29 -31.12 4.10 1.25
N ILE A 30 -30.03 4.10 0.47
CA ILE A 30 -28.72 3.71 0.94
C ILE A 30 -28.11 4.92 1.63
N ASN A 31 -27.90 4.80 2.94
CA ASN A 31 -27.39 5.89 3.76
C ASN A 31 -26.04 5.54 4.40
N GLY A 32 -25.02 6.35 4.12
CA GLY A 32 -23.78 6.40 4.87
C GLY A 32 -23.69 7.69 5.67
N THR A 33 -22.87 7.74 6.69
CA THR A 33 -22.63 8.94 7.49
C THR A 33 -21.16 9.16 7.79
N SER A 34 -20.85 10.42 8.10
CA SER A 34 -19.57 10.89 8.63
C SER A 34 -19.85 12.14 9.46
N PRO A 35 -19.41 12.24 10.69
CA PRO A 35 -18.75 11.27 11.56
C PRO A 35 -19.75 10.32 12.25
N PRO A 36 -19.27 9.29 13.00
CA PRO A 36 -20.14 8.30 13.66
C PRO A 36 -20.99 8.87 14.81
N LEU A 37 -20.78 10.10 15.21
CA LEU A 37 -21.57 10.79 16.24
C LEU A 37 -22.71 11.64 15.66
N SER A 38 -22.96 11.57 14.36
CA SER A 38 -24.09 12.24 13.73
C SER A 38 -25.43 11.63 14.17
N HIS A 39 -26.47 12.44 14.28
CA HIS A 39 -27.83 11.95 14.52
C HIS A 39 -28.37 11.03 13.44
N PHE A 40 -27.77 11.03 12.24
CA PHE A 40 -28.04 10.07 11.18
C PHE A 40 -27.46 8.67 11.46
N TYR A 41 -26.66 8.47 12.51
CA TYR A 41 -26.06 7.19 12.85
C TYR A 41 -27.10 6.06 12.96
N TRP A 42 -28.25 6.29 13.56
CA TRP A 42 -29.31 5.31 13.72
C TRP A 42 -29.96 4.85 12.41
N HIS A 43 -29.74 5.59 11.34
CA HIS A 43 -30.30 5.32 10.02
C HIS A 43 -29.26 4.80 9.03
N ILE A 44 -28.05 4.49 9.49
CA ILE A 44 -26.97 3.97 8.63
C ILE A 44 -27.31 2.55 8.21
N ASN A 45 -27.28 2.30 6.91
CA ASN A 45 -27.45 0.97 6.33
C ASN A 45 -26.35 0.61 5.31
N SER A 46 -25.34 1.45 5.14
CA SER A 46 -24.19 1.18 4.25
C SER A 46 -22.86 1.25 4.98
N TYR A 47 -22.40 2.43 5.37
CA TYR A 47 -21.13 2.61 6.05
C TYR A 47 -21.11 3.90 6.88
N CYS A 48 -20.21 3.91 7.87
CA CYS A 48 -19.78 5.13 8.55
C CYS A 48 -18.37 5.48 8.06
N ASN A 49 -18.26 6.55 7.28
CA ASN A 49 -16.99 7.02 6.78
C ASN A 49 -16.32 7.94 7.79
N TRP A 50 -15.05 7.65 8.09
CA TRP A 50 -14.20 8.54 8.87
C TRP A 50 -12.82 8.61 8.24
N GLY A 51 -12.57 9.63 7.50
CA GLY A 51 -11.29 9.90 6.89
C GLY A 51 -11.35 10.06 5.37
N GLU A 52 -10.75 11.11 4.93
CA GLU A 52 -10.75 11.56 3.55
C GLU A 52 -9.43 11.15 2.86
N PRO A 53 -9.40 11.00 1.53
CA PRO A 53 -8.23 10.45 0.83
C PRO A 53 -7.06 11.42 0.65
N TRP A 54 -7.17 12.65 1.09
CA TRP A 54 -6.20 13.73 0.77
C TRP A 54 -5.14 14.01 1.83
N TYR A 55 -5.06 13.19 2.88
CA TYR A 55 -4.08 13.36 3.96
C TYR A 55 -2.91 12.40 3.83
N GLY A 56 -2.00 12.63 2.92
CA GLY A 56 -0.82 11.79 2.70
C GLY A 56 -0.94 10.83 1.52
N GLY A 57 0.01 9.93 1.39
CA GLY A 57 0.03 8.89 0.37
C GLY A 57 -1.01 7.80 0.61
N PHE A 58 -1.19 6.95 -0.38
CA PHE A 58 -2.18 5.88 -0.35
C PHE A 58 -2.09 5.02 0.92
N ARG A 59 -0.88 4.63 1.33
CA ARG A 59 -0.65 3.82 2.53
C ARG A 59 -0.73 4.62 3.82
N ASP A 60 -0.21 5.84 3.84
CA ASP A 60 -0.18 6.68 5.05
C ASP A 60 -1.57 7.11 5.48
N SER A 61 -2.45 7.42 4.52
CA SER A 61 -3.83 7.80 4.82
C SER A 61 -4.65 6.68 5.47
N MET A 62 -4.18 5.43 5.41
CA MET A 62 -4.80 4.27 6.07
C MET A 62 -4.50 4.22 7.57
N GLN A 63 -3.30 4.57 8.00
CA GLN A 63 -2.81 4.15 9.31
C GLN A 63 -3.45 4.89 10.48
N GLU A 64 -3.53 6.21 10.44
CA GLU A 64 -3.94 6.97 11.62
C GLU A 64 -5.43 6.94 11.89
N TYR A 65 -6.25 7.11 10.87
CA TYR A 65 -7.69 7.25 11.06
C TYR A 65 -8.45 5.93 10.95
N ARG A 66 -8.02 5.06 10.04
CA ARG A 66 -8.85 3.94 9.57
C ARG A 66 -8.59 2.67 10.36
N ILE A 67 -7.34 2.28 10.52
CA ILE A 67 -6.98 1.08 11.29
C ILE A 67 -7.31 1.28 12.77
N ASN A 68 -6.95 2.44 13.33
CA ASN A 68 -7.16 2.72 14.76
C ASN A 68 -8.66 2.80 15.14
N ASN A 69 -9.53 3.15 14.21
CA ASN A 69 -10.96 3.24 14.47
C ASN A 69 -11.73 1.92 14.31
N GLN A 70 -11.13 0.86 13.76
CA GLN A 70 -11.84 -0.40 13.54
C GLN A 70 -12.35 -1.03 14.85
N ALA A 71 -11.55 -1.02 15.91
CA ALA A 71 -11.96 -1.52 17.22
C ALA A 71 -13.15 -0.73 17.80
N PHE A 72 -13.19 0.59 17.57
CA PHE A 72 -14.33 1.43 17.95
C PHE A 72 -15.57 1.08 17.13
N CYS A 73 -15.46 0.92 15.83
CA CYS A 73 -16.55 0.53 14.95
C CYS A 73 -17.13 -0.84 15.35
N GLU A 74 -16.27 -1.84 15.58
CA GLU A 74 -16.69 -3.18 16.01
C GLU A 74 -17.48 -3.14 17.32
N ARG A 75 -16.96 -2.45 18.32
CA ARG A 75 -17.56 -2.37 19.67
C ARG A 75 -18.90 -1.67 19.69
N ASN A 76 -19.14 -0.76 18.75
CA ASN A 76 -20.37 0.02 18.67
C ASN A 76 -21.30 -0.42 17.52
N PHE A 77 -21.05 -1.58 16.91
CA PHE A 77 -21.83 -2.12 15.78
C PHE A 77 -21.95 -1.18 14.58
N ILE A 78 -20.97 -0.29 14.40
CA ILE A 78 -20.93 0.63 13.28
C ILE A 78 -20.50 -0.15 12.03
N PRO A 79 -21.18 0.03 10.87
CA PRO A 79 -20.73 -0.59 9.62
C PRO A 79 -19.29 -0.24 9.32
N LYS A 80 -18.46 -1.27 9.16
CA LYS A 80 -17.01 -1.13 9.02
C LYS A 80 -16.65 -0.58 7.65
N MET A 81 -15.89 0.49 7.61
CA MET A 81 -15.30 1.05 6.41
C MET A 81 -13.89 1.54 6.67
N LEU A 82 -12.97 1.20 5.79
CA LEU A 82 -11.59 1.70 5.84
C LEU A 82 -11.47 3.14 5.35
N GLY A 83 -12.48 3.67 4.72
CA GLY A 83 -12.55 5.03 4.22
C GLY A 83 -12.36 5.14 2.70
N TRP A 84 -11.99 6.32 2.24
CA TRP A 84 -11.83 6.66 0.84
C TRP A 84 -10.36 6.64 0.44
N TYR A 85 -10.08 6.11 -0.74
CA TYR A 85 -8.74 6.02 -1.32
C TYR A 85 -8.71 6.70 -2.67
N LEU A 86 -7.66 7.50 -2.91
CA LEU A 86 -7.48 8.17 -4.18
C LEU A 86 -6.69 7.26 -5.14
N LEU A 87 -7.39 6.69 -6.14
CA LEU A 87 -6.75 5.94 -7.21
C LEU A 87 -6.36 6.89 -8.34
N GLN A 88 -5.07 7.01 -8.59
CA GLN A 88 -4.46 7.92 -9.56
C GLN A 88 -3.81 7.16 -10.72
N THR A 89 -3.29 7.91 -11.70
CA THR A 89 -2.60 7.37 -12.87
C THR A 89 -1.37 6.53 -12.56
N ALA A 90 -0.75 6.72 -11.41
CA ALA A 90 0.46 6.00 -11.00
C ALA A 90 0.24 5.11 -9.77
N THR A 91 -1.02 4.93 -9.30
CA THR A 91 -1.33 3.93 -8.28
C THR A 91 -1.00 2.55 -8.84
N CYS A 92 -0.21 1.76 -8.11
CA CYS A 92 0.21 0.44 -8.54
C CYS A 92 -0.62 -0.68 -7.89
N LEU A 93 -0.53 -1.88 -8.45
CA LEU A 93 -1.23 -3.06 -7.96
C LEU A 93 -0.86 -3.38 -6.50
N SER A 94 0.41 -3.28 -6.13
CA SER A 94 0.85 -3.59 -4.75
C SER A 94 0.27 -2.64 -3.71
N ASP A 95 0.09 -1.34 -4.03
CA ASP A 95 -0.60 -0.41 -3.14
C ASP A 95 -2.08 -0.78 -2.98
N MET A 96 -2.72 -1.17 -4.07
CA MET A 96 -4.11 -1.62 -4.04
C MET A 96 -4.25 -2.91 -3.23
N GLU A 97 -3.42 -3.92 -3.46
CA GLU A 97 -3.46 -5.17 -2.72
C GLU A 97 -3.12 -4.98 -1.23
N TRP A 98 -2.23 -4.03 -0.92
CA TRP A 98 -1.97 -3.66 0.47
C TRP A 98 -3.25 -3.17 1.16
N MET A 99 -4.05 -2.32 0.53
CA MET A 99 -5.34 -1.85 1.05
C MET A 99 -6.37 -2.99 1.12
N LEU A 100 -6.47 -3.82 0.08
CA LEU A 100 -7.41 -4.94 -0.01
C LEU A 100 -7.13 -6.01 1.05
N ALA A 101 -5.86 -6.24 1.38
CA ALA A 101 -5.48 -7.10 2.49
C ALA A 101 -6.04 -6.57 3.82
N ARG A 102 -5.97 -5.26 4.09
CA ARG A 102 -6.58 -4.64 5.29
C ARG A 102 -8.09 -4.78 5.27
N SER A 103 -8.72 -4.53 4.11
CA SER A 103 -10.17 -4.74 3.92
C SER A 103 -10.57 -6.17 4.30
N ALA A 104 -9.87 -7.17 3.80
CA ALA A 104 -10.13 -8.57 4.13
C ALA A 104 -9.85 -8.90 5.60
N GLY A 105 -8.76 -8.37 6.18
CA GLY A 105 -8.39 -8.59 7.57
C GLY A 105 -9.40 -8.02 8.56
N PHE A 106 -9.87 -6.80 8.33
CA PHE A 106 -10.88 -6.15 9.16
C PHE A 106 -12.33 -6.51 8.79
N ASP A 107 -12.52 -7.19 7.68
CA ASP A 107 -13.84 -7.41 7.07
C ASP A 107 -14.59 -6.08 6.85
N SER A 108 -13.91 -5.12 6.27
CA SER A 108 -14.36 -3.74 6.12
C SER A 108 -14.47 -3.35 4.66
N GLY A 109 -15.50 -2.60 4.31
CA GLY A 109 -15.62 -1.97 2.99
C GLY A 109 -14.63 -0.81 2.80
N PHE A 110 -14.58 -0.28 1.60
CA PHE A 110 -13.81 0.91 1.23
C PHE A 110 -14.49 1.60 0.04
N ALA A 111 -14.10 2.84 -0.22
CA ALA A 111 -14.48 3.56 -1.43
C ALA A 111 -13.23 4.03 -2.19
N LEU A 112 -13.35 4.12 -3.51
CA LEU A 112 -12.29 4.65 -4.38
C LEU A 112 -12.76 5.98 -4.97
N ALA A 113 -11.97 7.03 -4.75
CA ALA A 113 -12.10 8.28 -5.45
C ALA A 113 -11.17 8.23 -6.68
N THR A 114 -11.72 8.32 -7.88
CA THR A 114 -10.97 8.29 -9.13
C THR A 114 -11.72 8.99 -10.24
N THR A 115 -11.07 9.18 -11.37
CA THR A 115 -11.71 9.68 -12.61
C THR A 115 -11.53 8.66 -13.73
N LEU A 116 -12.42 8.69 -14.72
CA LEU A 116 -12.27 7.84 -15.91
C LEU A 116 -10.94 8.10 -16.64
N ASP A 117 -10.47 9.34 -16.63
CA ASP A 117 -9.19 9.71 -17.22
C ASP A 117 -8.01 9.07 -16.47
N ALA A 118 -8.04 9.12 -15.14
CA ALA A 118 -7.01 8.45 -14.30
C ALA A 118 -6.99 6.94 -14.58
N LEU A 119 -8.14 6.28 -14.62
CA LEU A 119 -8.24 4.85 -14.93
C LEU A 119 -7.73 4.53 -16.35
N ARG A 120 -8.04 5.35 -17.36
CA ARG A 120 -7.58 5.12 -18.72
C ARG A 120 -6.07 5.30 -18.88
N LYS A 121 -5.48 6.20 -18.13
CA LYS A 121 -4.05 6.52 -18.18
C LYS A 121 -3.21 5.62 -17.29
N ASN A 122 -3.80 4.98 -16.29
CA ASN A 122 -3.07 4.08 -15.41
C ASN A 122 -2.80 2.73 -16.13
N PRO A 123 -1.54 2.35 -16.37
CA PRO A 123 -1.19 1.13 -17.09
C PRO A 123 -1.58 -0.15 -16.33
N GLU A 124 -1.80 -0.07 -15.02
CA GLU A 124 -2.17 -1.19 -14.16
C GLU A 124 -3.68 -1.27 -13.86
N SER A 125 -4.51 -0.44 -14.48
CA SER A 125 -5.97 -0.43 -14.22
C SER A 125 -6.61 -1.80 -14.37
N GLY A 126 -6.25 -2.59 -15.38
CA GLY A 126 -6.76 -3.94 -15.56
C GLY A 126 -6.44 -4.85 -14.37
N PRO A 127 -5.16 -5.07 -14.03
CA PRO A 127 -4.75 -5.83 -12.84
C PRO A 127 -5.36 -5.31 -11.54
N ILE A 128 -5.45 -3.99 -11.36
CA ILE A 128 -6.07 -3.38 -10.17
C ILE A 128 -7.55 -3.74 -10.05
N LEU A 129 -8.31 -3.63 -11.15
CA LEU A 129 -9.74 -3.96 -11.14
C LEU A 129 -9.98 -5.47 -10.94
N ASP A 130 -9.10 -6.30 -11.49
CA ASP A 130 -9.13 -7.74 -11.25
C ASP A 130 -8.84 -8.09 -9.79
N ALA A 131 -7.82 -7.49 -9.20
CA ALA A 131 -7.52 -7.65 -7.78
C ALA A 131 -8.68 -7.21 -6.88
N LEU A 132 -9.27 -6.04 -7.14
CA LEU A 132 -10.47 -5.56 -6.44
C LEU A 132 -11.58 -6.60 -6.47
N ARG A 133 -11.89 -7.14 -7.66
CA ARG A 133 -12.93 -8.16 -7.83
C ARG A 133 -12.62 -9.42 -7.03
N GLU A 134 -11.42 -9.95 -7.12
CA GLU A 134 -11.06 -11.23 -6.53
C GLU A 134 -10.89 -11.14 -5.00
N TRP A 135 -10.26 -10.09 -4.49
CA TRP A 135 -10.17 -9.87 -3.05
C TRP A 135 -11.54 -9.68 -2.39
N GLU A 136 -12.46 -8.90 -3.04
CA GLU A 136 -13.82 -8.72 -2.54
C GLU A 136 -14.65 -10.00 -2.60
N LYS A 137 -14.50 -10.84 -3.65
CA LYS A 137 -15.11 -12.16 -3.68
C LYS A 137 -14.61 -13.04 -2.52
N ALA A 138 -13.31 -13.09 -2.28
CA ALA A 138 -12.70 -13.85 -1.21
C ALA A 138 -13.18 -13.36 0.17
N ARG A 139 -13.15 -12.03 0.40
CA ARG A 139 -13.64 -11.41 1.65
C ARG A 139 -15.10 -11.75 1.92
N ARG A 140 -15.98 -11.51 0.95
CA ARG A 140 -17.43 -11.76 1.09
C ARG A 140 -17.77 -13.23 1.23
N ALA A 141 -16.95 -14.12 0.69
CA ALA A 141 -17.10 -15.56 0.88
C ALA A 141 -16.61 -16.04 2.26
N GLY A 142 -15.98 -15.18 3.07
CA GLY A 142 -15.51 -15.51 4.41
C GLY A 142 -14.41 -16.56 4.44
N VAL A 143 -13.58 -16.65 3.39
CA VAL A 143 -12.61 -17.75 3.21
C VAL A 143 -11.36 -17.63 4.06
N PHE A 144 -11.05 -16.44 4.60
CA PHE A 144 -9.85 -16.22 5.41
C PHE A 144 -10.04 -16.75 6.83
N THR A 145 -9.07 -17.53 7.33
CA THR A 145 -9.06 -18.00 8.71
C THR A 145 -8.81 -16.83 9.69
N PRO A 146 -9.10 -16.99 11.00
CA PRO A 146 -8.79 -15.97 11.99
C PRO A 146 -7.31 -15.55 11.98
N GLU A 147 -6.39 -16.51 11.84
CA GLU A 147 -4.93 -16.27 11.78
C GLU A 147 -4.54 -15.50 10.52
N GLN A 148 -5.14 -15.84 9.38
CA GLN A 148 -4.94 -15.09 8.13
C GLN A 148 -5.48 -13.67 8.25
N ARG A 149 -6.68 -13.47 8.83
CA ARG A 149 -7.24 -12.13 9.07
C ARG A 149 -6.35 -11.29 9.97
N GLU A 150 -5.80 -11.87 11.02
CA GLU A 150 -4.86 -11.15 11.90
C GLU A 150 -3.59 -10.74 11.15
N ALA A 151 -3.03 -11.62 10.33
CA ALA A 151 -1.89 -11.29 9.49
C ALA A 151 -2.22 -10.20 8.46
N LEU A 152 -3.40 -10.24 7.85
CA LEU A 152 -3.88 -9.26 6.87
C LEU A 152 -4.16 -7.88 7.49
N ARG A 153 -4.45 -7.79 8.79
CA ARG A 153 -4.60 -6.51 9.52
C ARG A 153 -3.29 -5.76 9.70
N ASN A 154 -2.15 -6.46 9.72
CA ASN A 154 -0.87 -5.86 10.00
C ASN A 154 -0.40 -4.94 8.86
N PRO A 155 -0.26 -3.60 9.08
CA PRO A 155 0.10 -2.67 8.02
C PRO A 155 1.52 -2.82 7.49
N LYS A 156 2.40 -3.53 8.24
CA LYS A 156 3.78 -3.82 7.83
C LYS A 156 3.90 -5.06 6.94
N ARG A 157 2.82 -5.82 6.75
CA ARG A 157 2.82 -7.03 5.92
C ARG A 157 2.10 -6.78 4.61
N GLU A 158 2.68 -7.31 3.56
CA GLU A 158 2.12 -7.26 2.21
C GLU A 158 1.72 -8.65 1.74
N PHE A 159 0.72 -8.69 0.86
CA PHE A 159 0.16 -9.93 0.35
C PHE A 159 -0.26 -9.77 -1.10
N HIS A 160 -0.21 -10.88 -1.83
CA HIS A 160 -0.76 -11.00 -3.18
C HIS A 160 -1.76 -12.15 -3.23
N LEU A 161 -2.88 -11.96 -3.92
CA LEU A 161 -3.94 -12.95 -4.06
C LEU A 161 -4.08 -13.38 -5.51
N GLU A 162 -3.88 -14.67 -5.79
CA GLU A 162 -4.06 -15.26 -7.11
C GLU A 162 -5.24 -16.22 -7.13
N THR A 163 -6.04 -16.17 -8.18
CA THR A 163 -7.08 -17.17 -8.44
C THR A 163 -6.47 -18.49 -8.90
N ILE A 164 -7.07 -19.58 -8.50
CA ILE A 164 -6.70 -20.93 -8.95
C ILE A 164 -7.85 -21.59 -9.72
N ALA A 165 -7.51 -22.56 -10.55
CA ALA A 165 -8.45 -23.16 -11.51
C ALA A 165 -9.69 -23.80 -10.89
N ASP A 166 -9.65 -24.19 -9.63
CA ASP A 166 -10.77 -24.81 -8.91
C ASP A 166 -11.71 -23.81 -8.21
N GLY A 167 -11.53 -22.51 -8.48
CA GLY A 167 -12.39 -21.45 -7.96
C GLY A 167 -12.03 -20.95 -6.56
N GLY A 168 -10.88 -21.34 -6.03
CA GLY A 168 -10.29 -20.76 -4.82
C GLY A 168 -9.19 -19.74 -5.13
N TRP A 169 -8.39 -19.43 -4.12
CA TRP A 169 -7.27 -18.49 -4.23
C TRP A 169 -6.04 -19.01 -3.51
N ASN A 170 -4.87 -18.59 -3.98
CA ASN A 170 -3.60 -18.65 -3.28
C ASN A 170 -3.27 -17.28 -2.70
N LEU A 171 -3.02 -17.22 -1.40
CA LEU A 171 -2.56 -16.03 -0.69
C LEU A 171 -1.05 -16.13 -0.48
N PHE A 172 -0.29 -15.24 -1.09
CA PHE A 172 1.15 -15.16 -1.00
C PHE A 172 1.55 -14.03 -0.04
N PRO A 173 2.28 -14.30 1.04
CA PRO A 173 2.89 -13.25 1.84
C PRO A 173 4.13 -12.71 1.13
N PHE A 174 4.46 -11.44 1.37
CA PHE A 174 5.80 -10.90 1.09
C PHE A 174 6.61 -10.81 2.37
N HIS A 175 7.91 -11.04 2.25
CA HIS A 175 8.89 -10.92 3.31
C HIS A 175 9.89 -9.82 2.97
N ASP A 176 10.05 -8.87 3.88
CA ASP A 176 11.04 -7.81 3.76
C ASP A 176 12.35 -8.25 4.45
N SER A 177 13.48 -7.92 3.82
CA SER A 177 14.79 -8.05 4.46
C SER A 177 14.97 -7.04 5.60
N ALA A 178 16.04 -7.16 6.38
CA ALA A 178 16.54 -6.03 7.13
C ALA A 178 16.91 -4.87 6.19
N ASP A 179 16.88 -3.66 6.72
CA ASP A 179 17.31 -2.46 5.99
C ASP A 179 18.84 -2.48 5.81
N PHE A 180 19.29 -2.48 4.57
CA PHE A 180 20.68 -2.27 4.20
C PHE A 180 20.96 -0.77 3.99
N GLN A 181 22.15 -0.32 4.35
CA GLN A 181 22.48 1.10 4.33
C GLN A 181 23.73 1.35 3.48
N HIS A 182 23.72 2.47 2.76
CA HIS A 182 24.87 2.97 2.01
C HIS A 182 24.99 4.48 2.21
N GLU A 183 26.22 4.94 2.48
CA GLU A 183 26.56 6.34 2.71
C GLU A 183 27.84 6.69 1.93
N SER A 184 27.93 7.94 1.48
CA SER A 184 29.18 8.45 0.97
C SER A 184 30.14 8.71 2.13
N LEU A 185 31.15 7.88 2.25
CA LEU A 185 32.19 8.05 3.25
C LEU A 185 33.46 8.61 2.61
N VAL A 186 34.20 9.45 3.33
CA VAL A 186 35.56 9.83 2.94
C VAL A 186 36.43 8.56 3.01
N ARG A 187 36.92 8.11 1.88
CA ARG A 187 37.67 6.86 1.74
C ARG A 187 39.13 7.15 1.37
N GLN A 188 40.00 6.19 1.67
CA GLN A 188 41.38 6.23 1.19
C GLN A 188 41.44 5.91 -0.31
N PRO A 189 42.45 6.39 -1.02
CA PRO A 189 42.64 6.05 -2.42
C PRO A 189 42.70 4.53 -2.63
N GLY A 190 41.80 4.00 -3.49
CA GLY A 190 41.72 2.56 -3.79
C GLY A 190 40.69 1.79 -2.97
N GLU A 191 40.03 2.39 -1.99
CA GLU A 191 38.89 1.75 -1.32
C GLU A 191 37.64 1.81 -2.21
N PRO A 192 36.85 0.69 -2.30
CA PRO A 192 35.63 0.68 -3.09
C PRO A 192 34.59 1.66 -2.53
N THR A 193 33.92 2.39 -3.42
CA THR A 193 32.81 3.31 -3.05
C THR A 193 31.52 2.55 -2.81
N SER A 194 31.39 1.34 -3.35
CA SER A 194 30.21 0.48 -3.23
C SER A 194 30.08 -0.15 -1.84
N ALA A 195 28.84 -0.47 -1.48
CA ALA A 195 28.53 -1.32 -0.31
C ALA A 195 28.32 -2.77 -0.75
N THR A 196 28.73 -3.71 0.10
CA THR A 196 28.45 -5.14 -0.13
C THR A 196 27.59 -5.67 1.02
N TRP A 197 26.53 -6.38 0.65
CA TRP A 197 25.54 -6.91 1.59
C TRP A 197 25.31 -8.41 1.36
N ASP A 198 24.86 -9.12 2.36
CA ASP A 198 24.42 -10.51 2.26
C ASP A 198 22.90 -10.58 2.41
N LEU A 199 22.19 -10.60 1.28
CA LEU A 199 20.75 -10.74 1.23
C LEU A 199 20.38 -12.21 1.42
N ARG A 200 19.62 -12.49 2.47
CA ARG A 200 19.08 -13.83 2.71
C ARG A 200 17.66 -13.94 2.17
N ASN A 201 17.47 -14.78 1.16
CA ASN A 201 16.14 -15.13 0.64
C ASN A 201 15.65 -16.42 1.32
N PRO A 202 14.59 -16.36 2.16
CA PRO A 202 14.01 -17.57 2.78
C PRO A 202 13.11 -18.35 1.80
N ASP A 203 12.81 -17.78 0.64
CA ASP A 203 11.80 -18.25 -0.28
C ASP A 203 12.39 -18.92 -1.54
N ALA A 204 11.55 -19.29 -2.49
CA ALA A 204 11.98 -19.83 -3.77
C ALA A 204 12.75 -18.79 -4.59
N ARG A 205 13.49 -19.29 -5.62
CA ARG A 205 14.15 -18.44 -6.62
C ARG A 205 13.12 -17.53 -7.31
N GLN A 206 13.43 -16.24 -7.41
CA GLN A 206 12.53 -15.24 -7.94
C GLN A 206 13.25 -13.97 -8.41
N PRO A 207 12.62 -13.12 -9.26
CA PRO A 207 13.18 -11.82 -9.61
C PRO A 207 13.42 -10.96 -8.39
N MET A 208 14.48 -10.18 -8.41
CA MET A 208 14.81 -9.21 -7.36
C MET A 208 13.72 -8.14 -7.28
N GLN A 209 13.25 -7.87 -6.06
CA GLN A 209 12.34 -6.80 -5.73
C GLN A 209 12.92 -5.99 -4.58
N LEU A 210 12.74 -4.66 -4.61
CA LEU A 210 13.29 -3.81 -3.55
C LEU A 210 12.53 -2.49 -3.41
N LYS A 211 12.65 -1.91 -2.22
CA LYS A 211 12.35 -0.52 -1.91
C LYS A 211 13.65 0.20 -1.56
N LEU A 212 13.91 1.33 -2.22
CA LEU A 212 15.04 2.19 -1.93
C LEU A 212 14.54 3.54 -1.42
N ARG A 213 15.13 4.08 -0.36
CA ARG A 213 14.80 5.39 0.20
C ARG A 213 16.05 6.23 0.35
N VAL A 214 15.94 7.51 -0.01
CA VAL A 214 16.99 8.50 0.21
C VAL A 214 16.66 9.30 1.48
N VAL A 215 17.41 9.03 2.55
CA VAL A 215 17.16 9.59 3.88
C VAL A 215 18.09 10.78 4.11
N ALA A 216 17.57 11.98 3.88
CA ALA A 216 18.30 13.23 4.13
C ALA A 216 17.35 14.43 4.08
N THR A 217 17.85 15.61 4.42
CA THR A 217 17.16 16.89 4.26
C THR A 217 17.46 17.54 2.91
N SER A 218 18.56 17.15 2.25
CA SER A 218 19.00 17.69 0.95
C SER A 218 19.85 16.66 0.19
N GLY A 219 20.15 16.95 -1.07
CA GLY A 219 20.91 16.07 -1.95
C GLY A 219 20.09 15.01 -2.65
N SER A 220 20.75 14.24 -3.50
CA SER A 220 20.14 13.15 -4.26
C SER A 220 21.15 12.04 -4.54
N ILE A 221 20.67 10.93 -5.08
CA ILE A 221 21.48 9.91 -5.71
C ILE A 221 21.06 9.73 -7.16
N ARG A 222 22.02 9.31 -8.02
CA ARG A 222 21.78 8.98 -9.42
C ARG A 222 22.22 7.56 -9.74
N ASN A 223 21.54 6.96 -10.70
CA ASN A 223 21.92 5.69 -11.30
C ASN A 223 22.22 4.60 -10.28
N PRO A 224 21.36 4.35 -9.26
CA PRO A 224 21.62 3.27 -8.33
C PRO A 224 21.76 1.96 -9.08
N THR A 225 22.85 1.24 -8.77
CA THR A 225 23.27 0.02 -9.46
C THR A 225 23.37 -1.10 -8.44
N LEU A 226 22.78 -2.25 -8.77
CA LEU A 226 22.85 -3.47 -7.96
C LEU A 226 23.43 -4.60 -8.77
N GLU A 227 24.39 -5.29 -8.18
CA GLU A 227 24.99 -6.50 -8.72
C GLU A 227 24.73 -7.66 -7.77
N ILE A 228 24.16 -8.77 -8.26
CA ILE A 228 23.88 -9.98 -7.48
C ILE A 228 24.79 -11.10 -7.98
N HIS A 229 25.39 -11.84 -7.04
CA HIS A 229 26.28 -12.96 -7.30
C HIS A 229 27.47 -12.61 -8.22
N ARG A 230 27.85 -11.34 -8.34
CA ARG A 230 28.91 -10.87 -9.26
C ARG A 230 28.68 -11.24 -10.72
N SER A 231 27.44 -11.46 -11.12
CA SER A 231 27.10 -11.94 -12.45
C SER A 231 25.96 -11.19 -13.13
N ALA A 232 25.01 -10.70 -12.39
CA ALA A 232 23.85 -9.99 -12.91
C ALA A 232 23.77 -8.59 -12.31
N THR A 233 23.87 -7.58 -13.17
CA THR A 233 23.86 -6.17 -12.79
C THR A 233 22.64 -5.48 -13.36
N VAL A 234 21.97 -4.65 -12.55
CA VAL A 234 20.92 -3.74 -12.98
C VAL A 234 21.22 -2.33 -12.52
N THR A 235 21.15 -1.38 -13.43
CA THR A 235 21.21 0.06 -13.14
C THR A 235 19.84 0.66 -13.32
N LEU A 236 19.39 1.41 -12.34
CA LEU A 236 18.12 2.13 -12.37
C LEU A 236 18.39 3.56 -12.88
N PRO A 237 18.00 3.91 -14.12
CA PRO A 237 18.35 5.21 -14.73
C PRO A 237 17.46 6.32 -14.20
N VAL A 238 17.63 6.68 -12.94
CA VAL A 238 16.80 7.65 -12.23
C VAL A 238 17.63 8.46 -11.24
N GLU A 239 17.22 9.70 -11.02
CA GLU A 239 17.68 10.51 -9.89
C GLU A 239 16.61 10.49 -8.80
N ILE A 240 17.03 10.22 -7.55
CA ILE A 240 16.14 10.12 -6.37
C ILE A 240 16.57 11.19 -5.39
N GLN A 241 15.68 12.14 -5.13
CA GLN A 241 15.93 13.27 -4.22
C GLN A 241 15.78 12.85 -2.75
N ALA A 242 16.35 13.64 -1.86
CA ALA A 242 16.15 13.50 -0.43
C ALA A 242 14.64 13.39 -0.08
N GLY A 243 14.30 12.42 0.76
CA GLY A 243 12.94 12.12 1.18
C GLY A 243 12.13 11.27 0.19
N GLN A 244 12.57 11.10 -1.04
CA GLN A 244 11.89 10.24 -2.01
C GLN A 244 12.20 8.75 -1.80
N SER A 245 11.32 7.91 -2.32
CA SER A 245 11.52 6.46 -2.36
C SER A 245 11.25 5.89 -3.75
N LEU A 246 11.94 4.80 -4.06
CA LEU A 246 11.78 4.04 -5.29
C LEU A 246 11.30 2.62 -4.92
N LEU A 247 10.32 2.11 -5.67
CA LEU A 247 9.87 0.73 -5.61
C LEU A 247 10.21 0.04 -6.95
N LEU A 248 10.80 -1.15 -6.87
CA LEU A 248 11.03 -2.04 -8.00
C LEU A 248 10.44 -3.40 -7.66
N GLU A 249 9.47 -3.84 -8.45
CA GLU A 249 8.78 -5.12 -8.27
C GLU A 249 9.11 -6.11 -9.41
N ALA A 250 8.56 -7.32 -9.33
CA ALA A 250 8.84 -8.41 -10.27
C ALA A 250 8.38 -8.10 -11.72
N ASP A 251 7.54 -7.11 -11.92
CA ASP A 251 7.12 -6.61 -13.24
C ASP A 251 8.17 -5.77 -13.97
N ALA A 252 9.33 -5.53 -13.31
CA ALA A 252 10.41 -4.70 -13.82
C ALA A 252 10.00 -3.24 -14.11
N ILE A 253 9.00 -2.71 -13.40
CA ILE A 253 8.64 -1.30 -13.45
C ILE A 253 9.27 -0.58 -12.25
N VAL A 254 10.02 0.47 -12.54
CA VAL A 254 10.53 1.41 -11.52
C VAL A 254 9.45 2.42 -11.21
N ARG A 255 9.11 2.59 -9.94
CA ARG A 255 8.13 3.56 -9.44
C ARG A 255 8.77 4.48 -8.43
N LEU A 256 8.67 5.79 -8.66
CA LEU A 256 9.22 6.84 -7.78
C LEU A 256 8.10 7.52 -7.01
N TYR A 257 8.31 7.71 -5.72
CA TYR A 257 7.36 8.34 -4.81
C TYR A 257 7.98 9.53 -4.08
N ASP A 258 7.16 10.53 -3.76
CA ASP A 258 7.57 11.64 -2.89
C ASP A 258 7.66 11.19 -1.41
N ALA A 259 8.05 12.12 -0.52
CA ALA A 259 8.17 11.87 0.91
C ALA A 259 6.85 11.51 1.60
N LYS A 260 5.71 11.80 0.98
CA LYS A 260 4.36 11.48 1.47
C LYS A 260 3.80 10.19 0.89
N GLY A 261 4.58 9.50 0.01
CA GLY A 261 4.13 8.30 -0.67
C GLY A 261 3.21 8.58 -1.88
N ASN A 262 3.17 9.81 -2.39
CA ASN A 262 2.47 10.08 -3.64
C ASN A 262 3.35 9.67 -4.82
N PRO A 263 2.77 9.00 -5.83
CA PRO A 263 3.52 8.59 -7.01
C PRO A 263 3.93 9.80 -7.85
N LEU A 264 5.20 9.85 -8.22
CA LEU A 264 5.79 10.90 -9.06
C LEU A 264 5.99 10.45 -10.51
N GLN A 265 6.53 9.24 -10.67
CA GLN A 265 6.94 8.72 -11.97
C GLN A 265 6.96 7.18 -11.97
N SER A 266 6.67 6.58 -13.12
CA SER A 266 6.91 5.16 -13.35
C SER A 266 7.41 4.92 -14.77
N PHE A 267 8.30 3.93 -14.93
CA PHE A 267 8.80 3.52 -16.23
C PHE A 267 9.30 2.07 -16.20
N PRO A 268 9.20 1.32 -17.32
CA PRO A 268 9.71 -0.04 -17.40
C PRO A 268 11.24 -0.05 -17.52
N LEU A 269 11.89 -1.00 -16.87
CA LEU A 269 13.30 -1.32 -17.11
C LEU A 269 13.43 -2.10 -18.41
N LYS A 270 14.46 -1.78 -19.19
CA LYS A 270 14.80 -2.53 -20.41
C LYS A 270 15.59 -3.81 -20.12
N ALA A 271 16.30 -3.83 -18.99
CA ALA A 271 17.10 -4.97 -18.56
C ALA A 271 16.23 -5.98 -17.78
N ALA A 272 16.54 -7.27 -17.93
CA ALA A 272 15.96 -8.29 -17.07
C ALA A 272 16.42 -8.09 -15.62
N LEU A 273 15.52 -8.33 -14.68
CA LEU A 273 15.87 -8.28 -13.26
C LEU A 273 16.82 -9.41 -12.89
N PRO A 274 17.85 -9.15 -12.08
CA PRO A 274 18.62 -10.20 -11.44
C PRO A 274 17.72 -11.11 -10.61
N GLU A 275 18.08 -12.39 -10.53
CA GLU A 275 17.34 -13.34 -9.71
C GLU A 275 17.99 -13.52 -8.33
N VAL A 276 17.15 -13.62 -7.32
CA VAL A 276 17.52 -13.96 -5.94
C VAL A 276 17.27 -15.43 -5.70
N HIS A 277 18.31 -16.17 -5.34
CA HIS A 277 18.24 -17.60 -5.06
C HIS A 277 17.89 -17.89 -3.59
N PRO A 278 17.34 -19.05 -3.26
CA PRO A 278 17.18 -19.46 -1.86
C PRO A 278 18.51 -19.40 -1.10
N GLY A 279 18.49 -18.91 0.13
CA GLY A 279 19.67 -18.78 0.98
C GLY A 279 20.39 -17.44 0.79
N ALA A 280 21.71 -17.46 0.87
CA ALA A 280 22.57 -16.27 0.84
C ALA A 280 22.81 -15.77 -0.59
N ASN A 281 22.64 -14.47 -0.79
CA ASN A 281 22.84 -13.78 -2.06
C ASN A 281 23.75 -12.57 -1.82
N PRO A 282 25.03 -12.61 -2.18
CA PRO A 282 25.90 -11.45 -2.09
C PRO A 282 25.42 -10.38 -3.07
N VAL A 283 25.19 -9.18 -2.56
CA VAL A 283 24.75 -8.01 -3.31
C VAL A 283 25.76 -6.90 -3.18
N THR A 284 26.18 -6.32 -4.30
CA THR A 284 26.95 -5.08 -4.32
C THR A 284 26.04 -3.96 -4.76
N PHE A 285 26.04 -2.86 -4.02
CA PHE A 285 25.28 -1.65 -4.32
C PHE A 285 26.21 -0.47 -4.51
N ASP A 286 25.95 0.33 -5.53
CA ASP A 286 26.64 1.60 -5.79
C ASP A 286 25.67 2.65 -6.34
N CYS A 287 26.00 3.93 -6.18
CA CYS A 287 25.26 5.05 -6.75
C CYS A 287 26.14 6.30 -6.79
N GLU A 288 25.76 7.25 -7.63
CA GLU A 288 26.37 8.58 -7.65
C GLU A 288 25.69 9.45 -6.62
N PHE A 289 26.43 9.96 -5.63
CA PHE A 289 25.93 10.93 -4.68
C PHE A 289 26.01 12.36 -5.24
N VAL A 290 24.96 13.16 -5.07
CA VAL A 290 24.86 14.52 -5.58
C VAL A 290 24.49 15.49 -4.46
N GLY A 291 25.24 16.59 -4.35
CA GLY A 291 25.07 17.65 -3.36
C GLY A 291 26.21 17.75 -2.35
N ASP A 292 26.26 18.85 -1.63
CA ASP A 292 27.36 19.15 -0.68
C ASP A 292 27.29 18.26 0.57
N THR A 293 26.11 17.81 0.93
CA THR A 293 25.90 16.85 2.03
C THR A 293 25.27 15.58 1.45
N PRO A 294 26.09 14.55 1.16
CA PRO A 294 25.60 13.32 0.58
C PRO A 294 24.51 12.67 1.46
N PRO A 295 23.42 12.23 0.83
CA PRO A 295 22.36 11.56 1.57
C PRO A 295 22.76 10.13 1.97
N LYS A 296 22.02 9.58 2.94
CA LYS A 296 22.04 8.16 3.26
C LYS A 296 21.00 7.41 2.43
N VAL A 297 21.40 6.27 1.89
CA VAL A 297 20.50 5.37 1.16
C VAL A 297 20.13 4.17 2.03
N THR A 298 18.85 3.84 2.05
CA THR A 298 18.35 2.61 2.69
C THR A 298 17.71 1.75 1.62
N VAL A 299 18.10 0.47 1.55
CA VAL A 299 17.54 -0.51 0.64
C VAL A 299 16.95 -1.67 1.43
N THR A 300 15.68 -1.98 1.16
CA THR A 300 14.96 -3.13 1.70
C THR A 300 14.59 -4.03 0.54
N PHE A 301 15.02 -5.29 0.54
CA PHE A 301 14.60 -6.26 -0.46
C PHE A 301 13.31 -6.93 -0.04
N LYS A 302 12.49 -7.29 -1.02
CA LYS A 302 11.22 -7.98 -0.84
C LYS A 302 11.27 -9.32 -1.55
N THR A 303 10.81 -10.39 -0.90
CA THR A 303 10.64 -11.71 -1.48
C THR A 303 9.22 -12.20 -1.31
N ARG A 304 8.72 -12.92 -2.31
CA ARG A 304 7.38 -13.51 -2.31
C ARG A 304 7.47 -14.91 -1.70
N GLY A 305 6.77 -15.10 -0.58
CA GLY A 305 6.74 -16.36 0.15
C GLY A 305 5.88 -17.43 -0.49
N ALA A 306 5.92 -18.64 0.08
CA ALA A 306 5.07 -19.73 -0.36
C ALA A 306 3.58 -19.42 -0.15
N PRO A 307 2.70 -19.83 -1.08
CA PRO A 307 1.27 -19.57 -0.96
C PRO A 307 0.62 -20.40 0.11
N THR A 308 -0.41 -19.83 0.73
CA THR A 308 -1.41 -20.58 1.48
C THR A 308 -2.73 -20.59 0.72
N ARG A 309 -3.34 -21.77 0.60
CA ARG A 309 -4.63 -21.89 -0.07
C ARG A 309 -5.74 -21.25 0.76
N VAL A 310 -6.60 -20.50 0.11
CA VAL A 310 -7.83 -19.92 0.65
C VAL A 310 -9.01 -20.37 -0.21
N ALA A 311 -9.95 -21.06 0.40
CA ALA A 311 -11.14 -21.58 -0.27
C ALA A 311 -12.32 -21.63 0.71
N ARG A 312 -13.54 -21.67 0.19
CA ARG A 312 -14.70 -22.00 1.02
C ARG A 312 -14.47 -23.37 1.67
N ARG A 313 -14.73 -23.43 2.97
CA ARG A 313 -14.79 -24.68 3.72
C ARG A 313 -16.09 -25.40 3.45
#